data_98eb6d719f526f836a3b7e31045f2dd1
#
_entry.id   98eb6d719f526f836a3b7e31045f2dd1
#
_cell.length_a   1.000
_cell.length_b   1.000
_cell.length_c   1.000
_cell.angle_alpha   90.00
_cell.angle_beta   90.00
_cell.angle_gamma   90.00
#
_symmetry.space_group_name_H-M   'P 1'
#
loop_
_entity.id
_entity.type
_entity.pdbx_description
1 polymer ?
#
loop_
_entity_poly.entity_id
_entity_poly.type
_entity_poly.pdbx_seq_one_letter_code
_entity_poly.pdbx_strand_id
1 'polypeptide(L)'
;MLLNQHQLELARGRAGREGPGKCFRLFQECEFDKLAESTVPEIKRCNLSNVVLQLKALGIDDIIGFDFIEKPPRTSILKSLEQLILLGALTDDYKLSDPVGKQMSRLPLDPMYSKALIVSSEFKCLEEMLIVVSMLSVESIFFTPREKLEEARAARKSFESTEGDHITLVNVYRAASECLEKSKNASAKEKTMEKALNRWCWENFINYRSLRHARDVHSQIQGHVQQMGLNLSSCGDDMVQFRRCLTAAFFLNAAIRQPDGSFRALGTGQSVQMHPSSVLFRTKPDCVIFNELVRTTQNYIKNITRIDPLWLAELAPQYYATED
;
A
#
# COMPACT_ATOMS: atom_id res chain seq x y z
N MET A 1 -5.31 -18.20 4.76
CA MET A 1 -4.11 -18.94 4.34
C MET A 1 -4.22 -20.33 4.93
N LEU A 2 -4.20 -21.37 4.11
CA LEU A 2 -4.25 -22.76 4.62
C LEU A 2 -2.84 -23.10 5.13
N LEU A 3 -2.76 -23.72 6.32
CA LEU A 3 -1.52 -24.23 6.88
C LEU A 3 -1.06 -25.43 6.03
N ASN A 4 0.25 -25.63 5.92
CA ASN A 4 0.87 -26.79 5.29
C ASN A 4 1.70 -27.61 6.29
N GLN A 5 2.13 -28.81 5.89
CA GLN A 5 2.90 -29.71 6.75
C GLN A 5 4.20 -29.05 7.22
N HIS A 6 4.94 -28.40 6.33
CA HIS A 6 6.21 -27.74 6.67
C HIS A 6 6.05 -26.63 7.74
N GLN A 7 5.00 -25.82 7.65
CA GLN A 7 4.71 -24.79 8.65
C GLN A 7 4.38 -25.39 10.02
N LEU A 8 3.66 -26.51 10.04
CA LEU A 8 3.34 -27.23 11.28
C LEU A 8 4.58 -27.90 11.90
N GLU A 9 5.48 -28.42 11.09
CA GLU A 9 6.76 -28.96 11.56
C GLU A 9 7.69 -27.85 12.11
N LEU A 10 7.73 -26.68 11.47
CA LEU A 10 8.45 -25.51 11.99
C LEU A 10 7.88 -25.06 13.35
N ALA A 11 6.56 -25.05 13.50
CA ALA A 11 5.90 -24.70 14.76
C ALA A 11 6.23 -25.73 15.86
N ARG A 12 6.25 -27.03 15.52
CA ARG A 12 6.71 -28.12 16.41
C ARG A 12 8.16 -27.91 16.86
N GLY A 13 9.05 -27.58 15.94
CA GLY A 13 10.46 -27.32 16.23
C GLY A 13 10.69 -26.13 17.18
N ARG A 14 9.77 -25.16 17.22
CA ARG A 14 9.85 -24.05 18.18
C ARG A 14 9.59 -24.43 19.62
N ALA A 15 8.78 -25.46 19.87
CA ALA A 15 8.51 -25.95 21.21
C ALA A 15 9.72 -26.63 21.86
N GLY A 16 10.73 -27.04 21.07
CA GLY A 16 11.93 -27.75 21.53
C GLY A 16 13.23 -26.94 21.52
N ARG A 17 13.20 -25.59 21.45
CA ARG A 17 14.41 -24.76 21.26
C ARG A 17 15.34 -24.72 22.48
N GLU A 18 14.79 -24.63 23.68
CA GLU A 18 15.56 -24.46 24.93
C GLU A 18 15.51 -25.71 25.82
N GLY A 19 14.70 -26.72 25.46
CA GLY A 19 14.51 -27.95 26.20
C GLY A 19 13.35 -28.78 25.63
N PRO A 20 13.08 -29.96 26.18
CA PRO A 20 11.98 -30.81 25.73
C PRO A 20 10.64 -30.08 25.81
N GLY A 21 9.96 -29.91 24.68
CA GLY A 21 8.68 -29.23 24.57
C GLY A 21 7.61 -30.16 23.99
N LYS A 22 6.34 -29.74 24.13
CA LYS A 22 5.18 -30.43 23.55
C LYS A 22 4.45 -29.46 22.59
N CYS A 23 4.05 -29.98 21.43
CA CYS A 23 3.22 -29.27 20.47
C CYS A 23 1.93 -30.07 20.26
N PHE A 24 0.79 -29.44 20.55
CA PHE A 24 -0.53 -30.06 20.38
C PHE A 24 -1.19 -29.51 19.12
N ARG A 25 -1.56 -30.40 18.20
CA ARG A 25 -2.35 -30.06 17.00
C ARG A 25 -3.82 -30.26 17.31
N LEU A 26 -4.64 -29.20 17.09
CA LEU A 26 -6.08 -29.23 17.40
C LEU A 26 -6.92 -29.75 16.23
N PHE A 27 -6.41 -30.79 15.53
CA PHE A 27 -7.09 -31.48 14.44
C PHE A 27 -6.65 -32.95 14.43
N GLN A 28 -7.40 -33.81 13.73
CA GLN A 28 -7.12 -35.25 13.66
C GLN A 28 -5.80 -35.52 12.90
N GLU A 29 -5.06 -36.55 13.32
CA GLU A 29 -3.77 -36.91 12.72
C GLU A 29 -3.89 -37.23 11.22
N CYS A 30 -4.98 -37.90 10.82
CA CYS A 30 -5.27 -38.18 9.40
C CYS A 30 -5.48 -36.92 8.53
N GLU A 31 -5.79 -35.77 9.13
CA GLU A 31 -5.90 -34.50 8.39
C GLU A 31 -4.53 -33.87 8.10
N PHE A 32 -3.49 -34.25 8.88
CA PHE A 32 -2.13 -33.79 8.62
C PHE A 32 -1.62 -34.28 7.26
N ASP A 33 -1.86 -35.56 6.95
CA ASP A 33 -1.39 -36.17 5.70
C ASP A 33 -2.10 -35.61 4.45
N LYS A 34 -3.29 -35.00 4.65
CA LYS A 34 -4.03 -34.34 3.57
C LYS A 34 -3.56 -32.91 3.28
N LEU A 35 -2.75 -32.34 4.18
CA LEU A 35 -2.22 -30.98 3.97
C LEU A 35 -1.13 -31.00 2.89
N ALA A 36 -1.06 -29.92 2.12
CA ALA A 36 0.03 -29.72 1.18
C ALA A 36 1.39 -29.79 1.92
N GLU A 37 2.38 -30.43 1.33
CA GLU A 37 3.71 -30.61 1.91
C GLU A 37 4.40 -29.26 2.19
N SER A 38 4.31 -28.34 1.21
CA SER A 38 4.89 -27.00 1.31
C SER A 38 3.95 -25.92 0.74
N THR A 39 4.23 -24.65 1.05
CA THR A 39 3.56 -23.53 0.40
C THR A 39 4.02 -23.38 -1.05
N VAL A 40 3.10 -22.97 -1.91
CA VAL A 40 3.48 -22.50 -3.25
C VAL A 40 4.48 -21.35 -3.10
N PRO A 41 5.65 -21.40 -3.77
CA PRO A 41 6.66 -20.35 -3.73
C PRO A 41 6.07 -18.97 -4.04
N GLU A 42 6.58 -17.95 -3.37
CA GLU A 42 6.06 -16.59 -3.48
C GLU A 42 6.06 -16.09 -4.93
N ILE A 43 7.11 -16.39 -5.67
CA ILE A 43 7.25 -16.02 -7.09
C ILE A 43 6.13 -16.55 -7.99
N LYS A 44 5.42 -17.61 -7.58
CA LYS A 44 4.30 -18.19 -8.35
C LYS A 44 2.93 -17.58 -7.99
N ARG A 45 2.84 -16.77 -6.91
CA ARG A 45 1.56 -16.27 -6.37
C ARG A 45 1.49 -14.75 -6.21
N CYS A 46 2.62 -14.04 -6.21
CA CYS A 46 2.68 -12.60 -6.01
C CYS A 46 2.78 -11.84 -7.35
N ASN A 47 2.50 -10.54 -7.31
CA ASN A 47 2.78 -9.65 -8.43
C ASN A 47 4.30 -9.57 -8.64
N LEU A 48 4.74 -9.76 -9.88
CA LEU A 48 6.16 -9.79 -10.23
C LEU A 48 6.70 -8.46 -10.75
N SER A 49 5.90 -7.40 -10.80
CA SER A 49 6.29 -6.12 -11.40
C SER A 49 7.55 -5.54 -10.77
N ASN A 50 7.71 -5.64 -9.44
CA ASN A 50 8.94 -5.19 -8.79
C ASN A 50 10.15 -6.06 -9.18
N VAL A 51 10.00 -7.38 -9.18
CA VAL A 51 11.07 -8.32 -9.57
C VAL A 51 11.50 -8.06 -11.01
N VAL A 52 10.54 -7.92 -11.93
CA VAL A 52 10.81 -7.63 -13.35
C VAL A 52 11.52 -6.30 -13.51
N LEU A 53 11.08 -5.25 -12.79
CA LEU A 53 11.73 -3.93 -12.82
C LEU A 53 13.19 -4.01 -12.35
N GLN A 54 13.46 -4.73 -11.26
CA GLN A 54 14.82 -4.91 -10.75
C GLN A 54 15.71 -5.72 -11.72
N LEU A 55 15.20 -6.79 -12.32
CA LEU A 55 15.94 -7.55 -13.33
C LEU A 55 16.28 -6.69 -14.55
N LYS A 56 15.33 -5.88 -15.02
CA LYS A 56 15.57 -4.90 -16.11
C LYS A 56 16.64 -3.86 -15.73
N ALA A 57 16.61 -3.37 -14.49
CA ALA A 57 17.61 -2.43 -13.99
C ALA A 57 19.02 -3.05 -13.90
N LEU A 58 19.12 -4.36 -13.70
CA LEU A 58 20.36 -5.14 -13.74
C LEU A 58 20.84 -5.47 -15.18
N GLY A 59 20.10 -5.04 -16.21
CA GLY A 59 20.45 -5.28 -17.62
C GLY A 59 19.97 -6.63 -18.17
N ILE A 60 19.06 -7.31 -17.47
CA ILE A 60 18.48 -8.58 -17.92
C ILE A 60 17.27 -8.27 -18.81
N ASP A 61 17.44 -8.40 -20.11
CA ASP A 61 16.40 -8.07 -21.09
C ASP A 61 15.40 -9.22 -21.31
N ASP A 62 15.88 -10.46 -21.37
CA ASP A 62 15.01 -11.62 -21.54
C ASP A 62 14.54 -12.18 -20.19
N ILE A 63 13.45 -11.62 -19.68
CA ILE A 63 12.85 -12.08 -18.41
C ILE A 63 12.15 -13.44 -18.58
N ILE A 64 11.61 -13.74 -19.76
CA ILE A 64 10.90 -15.00 -20.02
C ILE A 64 11.88 -16.17 -20.07
N GLY A 65 13.05 -15.95 -20.66
CA GLY A 65 14.14 -16.94 -20.74
C GLY A 65 15.00 -16.99 -19.49
N PHE A 66 14.85 -16.06 -18.54
CA PHE A 66 15.66 -16.01 -17.35
C PHE A 66 15.54 -17.30 -16.52
N ASP A 67 16.67 -17.81 -16.00
CA ASP A 67 16.75 -19.05 -15.25
C ASP A 67 16.38 -18.84 -13.77
N PHE A 68 15.08 -18.77 -13.52
CA PHE A 68 14.55 -18.73 -12.17
C PHE A 68 14.69 -20.11 -11.50
N ILE A 69 15.05 -20.15 -10.20
CA ILE A 69 15.06 -21.39 -9.42
C ILE A 69 13.69 -22.08 -9.49
N GLU A 70 12.62 -21.31 -9.37
CA GLU A 70 11.25 -21.74 -9.59
C GLU A 70 10.62 -20.83 -10.63
N LYS A 71 10.32 -21.35 -11.82
CA LYS A 71 9.76 -20.54 -12.90
C LYS A 71 8.35 -20.05 -12.58
N PRO A 72 8.11 -18.74 -12.58
CA PRO A 72 6.78 -18.17 -12.42
C PRO A 72 5.92 -18.46 -13.68
N PRO A 73 4.58 -18.40 -13.56
CA PRO A 73 3.72 -18.51 -14.73
C PRO A 73 4.03 -17.41 -15.76
N ARG A 74 4.16 -17.79 -17.03
CA ARG A 74 4.43 -16.85 -18.13
C ARG A 74 3.41 -15.70 -18.16
N THR A 75 2.15 -15.99 -17.88
CA THR A 75 1.07 -14.99 -17.79
C THR A 75 1.32 -13.94 -16.73
N SER A 76 1.93 -14.30 -15.59
CA SER A 76 2.28 -13.36 -14.53
C SER A 76 3.42 -12.43 -14.94
N ILE A 77 4.42 -12.95 -15.68
CA ILE A 77 5.51 -12.13 -16.23
C ILE A 77 4.94 -11.14 -17.26
N LEU A 78 4.10 -11.60 -18.20
CA LEU A 78 3.50 -10.74 -19.21
C LEU A 78 2.65 -9.62 -18.60
N LYS A 79 1.79 -9.92 -17.62
CA LYS A 79 1.02 -8.91 -16.88
C LYS A 79 1.92 -7.88 -16.17
N SER A 80 3.04 -8.34 -15.62
CA SER A 80 4.00 -7.45 -14.97
C SER A 80 4.71 -6.52 -15.95
N LEU A 81 5.09 -7.04 -17.12
CA LEU A 81 5.65 -6.23 -18.21
C LEU A 81 4.65 -5.18 -18.71
N GLU A 82 3.40 -5.58 -18.96
CA GLU A 82 2.31 -4.68 -19.35
C GLU A 82 2.10 -3.59 -18.32
N GLN A 83 2.00 -3.95 -17.04
CA GLN A 83 1.87 -2.97 -15.95
C GLN A 83 3.04 -1.97 -15.93
N LEU A 84 4.27 -2.43 -16.12
CA LEU A 84 5.46 -1.57 -16.11
C LEU A 84 5.50 -0.63 -17.33
N ILE A 85 5.03 -1.07 -18.51
CA ILE A 85 4.86 -0.20 -19.68
C ILE A 85 3.82 0.88 -19.39
N LEU A 86 2.65 0.50 -18.90
CA LEU A 86 1.57 1.43 -18.54
C LEU A 86 2.01 2.47 -17.50
N LEU A 87 2.86 2.09 -16.55
CA LEU A 87 3.44 3.00 -15.56
C LEU A 87 4.57 3.86 -16.15
N GLY A 88 5.00 3.61 -17.38
CA GLY A 88 6.12 4.30 -18.03
C GLY A 88 7.51 3.87 -17.49
N ALA A 89 7.58 2.76 -16.75
CA ALA A 89 8.85 2.21 -16.27
C ALA A 89 9.62 1.48 -17.37
N LEU A 90 8.90 0.92 -18.34
CA LEU A 90 9.47 0.32 -19.54
C LEU A 90 8.96 1.05 -20.79
N THR A 91 9.77 1.01 -21.85
CA THR A 91 9.37 1.42 -23.20
C THR A 91 8.54 0.33 -23.87
N ASP A 92 7.92 0.64 -25.01
CA ASP A 92 7.17 -0.35 -25.82
C ASP A 92 8.05 -1.52 -26.30
N ASP A 93 9.38 -1.30 -26.41
CA ASP A 93 10.38 -2.34 -26.71
C ASP A 93 10.82 -3.13 -25.47
N TYR A 94 10.09 -3.03 -24.37
CA TYR A 94 10.39 -3.68 -23.07
C TYR A 94 11.74 -3.33 -22.46
N LYS A 95 12.33 -2.18 -22.79
CA LYS A 95 13.56 -1.69 -22.20
C LYS A 95 13.26 -0.76 -21.03
N LEU A 96 14.18 -0.71 -20.07
CA LEU A 96 14.07 0.22 -18.94
C LEU A 96 14.05 1.66 -19.46
N SER A 97 13.01 2.42 -19.13
CA SER A 97 12.88 3.82 -19.55
C SER A 97 13.83 4.75 -18.79
N ASP A 98 14.21 5.83 -19.44
CA ASP A 98 15.04 6.89 -18.86
C ASP A 98 14.29 8.23 -18.98
N PRO A 99 14.05 8.98 -17.88
CA PRO A 99 14.55 8.74 -16.51
C PRO A 99 13.62 7.89 -15.62
N VAL A 100 12.34 7.70 -15.98
CA VAL A 100 11.28 7.20 -15.06
C VAL A 100 11.58 5.79 -14.56
N GLY A 101 11.85 4.83 -15.46
CA GLY A 101 12.14 3.45 -15.07
C GLY A 101 13.39 3.33 -14.20
N LYS A 102 14.45 4.08 -14.56
CA LYS A 102 15.67 4.14 -13.76
C LYS A 102 15.43 4.73 -12.37
N GLN A 103 14.58 5.75 -12.26
CA GLN A 103 14.22 6.34 -10.98
C GLN A 103 13.38 5.38 -10.13
N MET A 104 12.38 4.75 -10.74
CA MET A 104 11.54 3.77 -10.05
C MET A 104 12.35 2.59 -9.49
N SER A 105 13.33 2.08 -10.24
CA SER A 105 14.17 0.94 -9.81
C SER A 105 15.09 1.25 -8.63
N ARG A 106 15.35 2.53 -8.33
CA ARG A 106 16.16 2.95 -7.17
C ARG A 106 15.38 2.98 -5.85
N LEU A 107 14.06 2.94 -5.92
CA LEU A 107 13.19 2.97 -4.74
C LEU A 107 12.88 1.52 -4.29
N PRO A 108 13.05 1.18 -3.00
CA PRO A 108 12.75 -0.15 -2.47
C PRO A 108 11.24 -0.32 -2.22
N LEU A 109 10.43 -0.02 -3.24
CA LEU A 109 8.96 0.03 -3.16
C LEU A 109 8.34 -0.69 -4.35
N ASP A 110 7.06 -1.03 -4.22
CA ASP A 110 6.27 -1.45 -5.37
C ASP A 110 6.27 -0.38 -6.47
N PRO A 111 6.30 -0.76 -7.76
CA PRO A 111 6.36 0.19 -8.87
C PRO A 111 5.30 1.29 -8.86
N MET A 112 4.07 1.00 -8.41
CA MET A 112 3.01 2.01 -8.32
C MET A 112 3.33 3.09 -7.27
N TYR A 113 3.86 2.70 -6.10
CA TYR A 113 4.30 3.65 -5.08
C TYR A 113 5.52 4.44 -5.53
N SER A 114 6.47 3.78 -6.22
CA SER A 114 7.63 4.45 -6.80
C SER A 114 7.20 5.51 -7.83
N LYS A 115 6.25 5.17 -8.72
CA LYS A 115 5.65 6.11 -9.67
C LYS A 115 4.97 7.27 -8.95
N ALA A 116 4.19 6.99 -7.90
CA ALA A 116 3.49 8.01 -7.12
C ALA A 116 4.44 9.06 -6.54
N LEU A 117 5.56 8.63 -5.96
CA LEU A 117 6.58 9.54 -5.43
C LEU A 117 7.25 10.38 -6.52
N ILE A 118 7.56 9.81 -7.67
CA ILE A 118 8.20 10.56 -8.78
C ILE A 118 7.24 11.62 -9.32
N VAL A 119 6.01 11.24 -9.63
CA VAL A 119 4.98 12.14 -10.18
C VAL A 119 4.56 13.21 -9.16
N SER A 120 4.57 12.91 -7.87
CA SER A 120 4.17 13.88 -6.84
C SER A 120 5.05 15.15 -6.79
N SER A 121 6.26 15.08 -7.31
CA SER A 121 7.12 16.27 -7.48
C SER A 121 6.52 17.26 -8.51
N GLU A 122 5.92 16.74 -9.59
CA GLU A 122 5.26 17.55 -10.62
C GLU A 122 3.96 18.18 -10.08
N PHE A 123 3.20 17.43 -9.27
CA PHE A 123 1.98 17.89 -8.61
C PHE A 123 2.23 18.72 -7.34
N LYS A 124 3.50 18.97 -6.98
CA LYS A 124 3.90 19.73 -5.78
C LYS A 124 3.29 19.20 -4.48
N CYS A 125 3.20 17.87 -4.34
CA CYS A 125 2.63 17.19 -3.18
C CYS A 125 3.50 16.01 -2.68
N LEU A 126 4.82 16.13 -2.83
CA LEU A 126 5.74 15.04 -2.47
C LEU A 126 5.71 14.73 -0.96
N GLU A 127 5.52 15.73 -0.10
CA GLU A 127 5.42 15.51 1.35
C GLU A 127 4.20 14.66 1.71
N GLU A 128 3.04 14.97 1.15
CA GLU A 128 1.81 14.20 1.38
C GLU A 128 1.95 12.78 0.81
N MET A 129 2.58 12.62 -0.34
CA MET A 129 2.80 11.31 -0.93
C MET A 129 3.77 10.45 -0.10
N LEU A 130 4.85 11.03 0.42
CA LEU A 130 5.77 10.36 1.35
C LEU A 130 5.03 9.86 2.60
N ILE A 131 4.18 10.70 3.19
CA ILE A 131 3.35 10.32 4.32
C ILE A 131 2.47 9.12 3.96
N VAL A 132 1.73 9.21 2.86
CA VAL A 132 0.79 8.15 2.47
C VAL A 132 1.52 6.84 2.19
N VAL A 133 2.60 6.85 1.42
CA VAL A 133 3.37 5.64 1.11
C VAL A 133 3.90 4.98 2.39
N SER A 134 4.41 5.78 3.33
CA SER A 134 4.91 5.25 4.59
C SER A 134 3.79 4.74 5.52
N MET A 135 2.64 5.42 5.56
CA MET A 135 1.49 4.99 6.36
C MET A 135 0.80 3.73 5.79
N LEU A 136 0.86 3.53 4.48
CA LEU A 136 0.34 2.33 3.81
C LEU A 136 1.30 1.13 3.90
N SER A 137 2.57 1.35 4.23
CA SER A 137 3.55 0.27 4.39
C SER A 137 3.40 -0.52 5.69
N VAL A 138 2.58 -0.06 6.62
CA VAL A 138 2.32 -0.70 7.91
C VAL A 138 0.93 -1.33 7.95
N GLU A 139 0.76 -2.36 8.81
CA GLU A 139 -0.47 -3.17 8.83
C GLU A 139 -1.73 -2.36 9.13
N SER A 140 -1.76 -1.65 10.25
CA SER A 140 -2.92 -0.86 10.67
C SER A 140 -2.51 0.29 11.56
N ILE A 141 -2.98 1.48 11.19
CA ILE A 141 -2.79 2.70 11.97
C ILE A 141 -3.82 2.81 13.09
N PHE A 142 -5.08 2.47 12.81
CA PHE A 142 -6.16 2.54 13.78
C PHE A 142 -6.37 1.19 14.47
N PHE A 143 -6.65 1.21 15.77
CA PHE A 143 -7.16 0.06 16.48
C PHE A 143 -8.49 0.37 17.14
N THR A 144 -9.36 -0.62 17.26
CA THR A 144 -10.70 -0.43 17.80
C THR A 144 -10.97 -1.51 18.83
N PRO A 145 -10.76 -1.24 20.13
CA PRO A 145 -11.09 -2.18 21.20
C PRO A 145 -12.61 -2.44 21.20
N ARG A 146 -13.01 -3.68 21.41
CA ARG A 146 -14.44 -4.06 21.43
C ARG A 146 -15.24 -3.29 22.48
N GLU A 147 -14.61 -3.02 23.64
CA GLU A 147 -15.24 -2.36 24.80
C GLU A 147 -15.33 -0.82 24.62
N LYS A 148 -14.58 -0.22 23.66
CA LYS A 148 -14.47 1.23 23.45
C LYS A 148 -14.76 1.64 22.01
N LEU A 149 -15.72 0.96 21.38
CA LEU A 149 -16.03 1.13 19.97
C LEU A 149 -16.45 2.57 19.62
N GLU A 150 -17.32 3.17 20.44
CA GLU A 150 -17.84 4.53 20.21
C GLU A 150 -16.79 5.61 20.49
N GLU A 151 -15.97 5.43 21.54
CA GLU A 151 -14.85 6.33 21.83
C GLU A 151 -13.83 6.31 20.68
N ALA A 152 -13.46 5.12 20.19
CA ALA A 152 -12.54 4.96 19.07
C ALA A 152 -13.08 5.57 17.77
N ARG A 153 -14.38 5.43 17.50
CA ARG A 153 -15.04 6.07 16.36
C ARG A 153 -15.04 7.60 16.48
N ALA A 154 -15.35 8.12 17.65
CA ALA A 154 -15.34 9.56 17.91
C ALA A 154 -13.94 10.16 17.74
N ALA A 155 -12.90 9.51 18.29
CA ALA A 155 -11.51 9.93 18.13
C ALA A 155 -11.09 9.90 16.65
N ARG A 156 -11.39 8.83 15.91
CA ARG A 156 -11.08 8.71 14.48
C ARG A 156 -11.73 9.80 13.66
N LYS A 157 -12.97 10.19 13.98
CA LYS A 157 -13.71 11.21 13.26
C LYS A 157 -13.00 12.56 13.21
N SER A 158 -12.16 12.90 14.20
CA SER A 158 -11.37 14.13 14.20
C SER A 158 -10.32 14.19 13.09
N PHE A 159 -9.90 13.04 12.54
CA PHE A 159 -8.92 12.93 11.46
C PHE A 159 -9.57 12.66 10.10
N GLU A 160 -10.83 12.21 10.08
CA GLU A 160 -11.50 11.79 8.86
C GLU A 160 -11.63 12.94 7.84
N SER A 161 -11.30 12.63 6.60
CA SER A 161 -11.51 13.51 5.47
C SER A 161 -12.65 12.99 4.60
N THR A 162 -13.53 13.87 4.16
CA THR A 162 -14.58 13.55 3.17
C THR A 162 -14.02 13.18 1.79
N GLU A 163 -12.73 13.43 1.58
CA GLU A 163 -12.01 13.11 0.34
C GLU A 163 -11.54 11.66 0.30
N GLY A 164 -11.31 11.03 1.47
CA GLY A 164 -10.97 9.61 1.54
C GLY A 164 -9.91 9.23 2.57
N ASP A 165 -9.55 7.95 2.51
CA ASP A 165 -8.66 7.32 3.50
C ASP A 165 -7.23 7.86 3.43
N HIS A 166 -6.69 8.17 2.23
CA HIS A 166 -5.33 8.69 2.09
C HIS A 166 -5.15 10.03 2.79
N ILE A 167 -6.10 10.95 2.62
CA ILE A 167 -6.05 12.25 3.28
C ILE A 167 -6.26 12.09 4.80
N THR A 168 -7.09 11.16 5.21
CA THR A 168 -7.24 10.80 6.64
C THR A 168 -5.90 10.35 7.23
N LEU A 169 -5.11 9.53 6.52
CA LEU A 169 -3.77 9.13 6.95
C LEU A 169 -2.79 10.31 7.02
N VAL A 170 -2.86 11.25 6.07
CA VAL A 170 -2.07 12.50 6.12
C VAL A 170 -2.42 13.30 7.37
N ASN A 171 -3.70 13.44 7.68
CA ASN A 171 -4.16 14.17 8.87
C ASN A 171 -3.64 13.55 10.18
N VAL A 172 -3.70 12.20 10.29
CA VAL A 172 -3.15 11.49 11.45
C VAL A 172 -1.66 11.74 11.60
N TYR A 173 -0.89 11.62 10.51
CA TYR A 173 0.55 11.82 10.54
C TYR A 173 0.94 13.24 10.92
N ARG A 174 0.26 14.24 10.34
CA ARG A 174 0.46 15.66 10.66
C ARG A 174 0.17 15.95 12.12
N ALA A 175 -0.97 15.48 12.65
CA ALA A 175 -1.32 15.65 14.06
C ALA A 175 -0.31 14.99 15.03
N ALA A 176 0.20 13.81 14.67
CA ALA A 176 1.27 13.15 15.42
C ALA A 176 2.58 13.96 15.40
N SER A 177 2.93 14.54 14.25
CA SER A 177 4.11 15.39 14.10
C SER A 177 4.00 16.68 14.93
N GLU A 178 2.83 17.32 14.93
CA GLU A 178 2.56 18.48 15.80
C GLU A 178 2.70 18.14 17.29
N CYS A 179 2.22 16.96 17.72
CA CYS A 179 2.38 16.51 19.10
C CYS A 179 3.87 16.42 19.50
N LEU A 180 4.71 15.92 18.59
CA LEU A 180 6.15 15.83 18.81
C LEU A 180 6.84 17.20 18.81
N GLU A 181 6.47 18.08 17.91
CA GLU A 181 7.02 19.46 17.87
C GLU A 181 6.68 20.25 19.12
N LYS A 182 5.44 20.16 19.61
CA LYS A 182 5.05 20.75 20.88
C LYS A 182 5.89 20.22 22.04
N SER A 183 6.16 18.92 22.06
CA SER A 183 7.02 18.28 23.07
C SER A 183 8.49 18.71 22.93
N LYS A 184 9.01 18.89 21.73
CA LYS A 184 10.36 19.37 21.44
C LYS A 184 10.56 20.82 21.89
N ASN A 185 9.60 21.68 21.63
CA ASN A 185 9.63 23.09 22.01
C ASN A 185 9.59 23.27 23.55
N ALA A 186 9.05 22.30 24.29
CA ALA A 186 9.12 22.24 25.74
C ALA A 186 10.48 21.74 26.28
N SER A 187 11.53 21.69 25.47
CA SER A 187 12.88 21.21 25.81
C SER A 187 12.92 19.79 26.38
N ALA A 188 11.99 18.93 25.95
CA ALA A 188 11.88 17.56 26.41
C ALA A 188 12.99 16.67 25.83
N LYS A 189 13.55 15.79 26.64
CA LYS A 189 14.46 14.74 26.19
C LYS A 189 13.73 13.78 25.23
N GLU A 190 14.44 13.15 24.30
CA GLU A 190 13.89 12.22 23.32
C GLU A 190 12.95 11.14 23.92
N LYS A 191 13.35 10.51 25.05
CA LYS A 191 12.50 9.56 25.78
C LYS A 191 11.17 10.17 26.27
N THR A 192 11.14 11.46 26.56
CA THR A 192 9.93 12.18 27.00
C THR A 192 9.02 12.44 25.80
N MET A 193 9.59 12.77 24.66
CA MET A 193 8.86 12.95 23.40
C MET A 193 8.19 11.64 22.94
N GLU A 194 8.91 10.51 23.01
CA GLU A 194 8.33 9.19 22.69
C GLU A 194 7.18 8.80 23.64
N LYS A 195 7.33 9.10 24.93
CA LYS A 195 6.24 8.89 25.90
C LYS A 195 5.02 9.77 25.61
N ALA A 196 5.22 11.02 25.23
CA ALA A 196 4.14 11.94 24.85
C ALA A 196 3.41 11.43 23.60
N LEU A 197 4.15 10.99 22.56
CA LEU A 197 3.56 10.40 21.37
C LEU A 197 2.79 9.11 21.69
N ASN A 198 3.34 8.22 22.52
CA ASN A 198 2.67 6.98 22.90
C ASN A 198 1.35 7.28 23.64
N ARG A 199 1.36 8.26 24.57
CA ARG A 199 0.15 8.70 25.25
C ARG A 199 -0.87 9.28 24.29
N TRP A 200 -0.45 10.15 23.36
CA TRP A 200 -1.30 10.73 22.34
C TRP A 200 -1.93 9.63 21.45
N CYS A 201 -1.14 8.64 21.03
CA CYS A 201 -1.64 7.49 20.28
C CYS A 201 -2.71 6.72 21.04
N TRP A 202 -2.50 6.48 22.33
CA TRP A 202 -3.48 5.80 23.18
C TRP A 202 -4.80 6.58 23.29
N GLU A 203 -4.72 7.89 23.50
CA GLU A 203 -5.88 8.78 23.61
C GLU A 203 -6.68 8.87 22.30
N ASN A 204 -6.03 8.67 21.16
CA ASN A 204 -6.63 8.75 19.80
C ASN A 204 -6.87 7.38 19.13
N PHE A 205 -6.72 6.28 19.86
CA PHE A 205 -6.88 4.92 19.32
C PHE A 205 -6.02 4.64 18.08
N ILE A 206 -4.78 5.11 18.12
CA ILE A 206 -3.76 4.92 17.07
C ILE A 206 -2.73 3.91 17.57
N ASN A 207 -2.36 2.96 16.71
CA ASN A 207 -1.31 2.00 17.00
C ASN A 207 0.06 2.68 17.02
N TYR A 208 0.61 2.89 18.20
CA TYR A 208 1.90 3.55 18.39
C TYR A 208 3.04 2.85 17.62
N ARG A 209 3.07 1.50 17.64
CA ARG A 209 4.14 0.74 16.96
C ARG A 209 4.06 0.91 15.45
N SER A 210 2.86 0.85 14.87
CA SER A 210 2.65 1.08 13.45
C SER A 210 3.01 2.51 13.06
N LEU A 211 2.57 3.51 13.83
CA LEU A 211 2.89 4.91 13.54
C LEU A 211 4.40 5.19 13.64
N ARG A 212 5.08 4.64 14.64
CA ARG A 212 6.54 4.75 14.77
C ARG A 212 7.24 4.13 13.56
N HIS A 213 6.85 2.91 13.19
CA HIS A 213 7.41 2.24 12.01
C HIS A 213 7.15 3.02 10.72
N ALA A 214 5.95 3.58 10.54
CA ALA A 214 5.65 4.43 9.38
C ALA A 214 6.57 5.66 9.34
N ARG A 215 6.90 6.27 10.48
CA ARG A 215 7.83 7.39 10.55
C ARG A 215 9.27 7.00 10.19
N ASP A 216 9.70 5.82 10.62
CA ASP A 216 11.02 5.28 10.26
C ASP A 216 11.09 5.05 8.74
N VAL A 217 10.06 4.43 8.15
CA VAL A 217 9.93 4.23 6.70
C VAL A 217 9.88 5.58 5.96
N HIS A 218 9.12 6.56 6.46
CA HIS A 218 9.06 7.91 5.88
C HIS A 218 10.46 8.53 5.79
N SER A 219 11.23 8.48 6.88
CA SER A 219 12.60 9.03 6.91
C SER A 219 13.52 8.34 5.90
N GLN A 220 13.42 7.01 5.78
CA GLN A 220 14.22 6.24 4.81
C GLN A 220 13.87 6.60 3.37
N ILE A 221 12.57 6.61 3.01
CA ILE A 221 12.13 6.96 1.66
C ILE A 221 12.48 8.41 1.33
N GLN A 222 12.31 9.33 2.28
CA GLN A 222 12.70 10.73 2.12
C GLN A 222 14.19 10.86 1.78
N GLY A 223 15.08 10.09 2.41
CA GLY A 223 16.48 10.03 2.07
C GLY A 223 16.73 9.59 0.61
N HIS A 224 16.00 8.58 0.14
CA HIS A 224 16.10 8.12 -1.26
C HIS A 224 15.64 9.20 -2.26
N VAL A 225 14.48 9.81 -2.04
CA VAL A 225 13.95 10.82 -2.98
C VAL A 225 14.83 12.09 -3.01
N GLN A 226 15.44 12.47 -1.88
CA GLN A 226 16.42 13.57 -1.83
C GLN A 226 17.69 13.25 -2.63
N GLN A 227 18.22 12.03 -2.52
CA GLN A 227 19.36 11.56 -3.32
C GLN A 227 19.05 11.53 -4.83
N MET A 228 17.80 11.37 -5.19
CA MET A 228 17.32 11.43 -6.58
C MET A 228 17.13 12.87 -7.08
N GLY A 229 17.30 13.88 -6.22
CA GLY A 229 17.13 15.29 -6.56
C GLY A 229 15.67 15.74 -6.66
N LEU A 230 14.73 14.99 -6.12
CA LEU A 230 13.32 15.39 -6.07
C LEU A 230 13.12 16.47 -5.01
N ASN A 231 12.47 17.56 -5.39
CA ASN A 231 12.21 18.67 -4.49
C ASN A 231 11.03 18.34 -3.56
N LEU A 232 11.28 18.41 -2.25
CA LEU A 232 10.23 18.33 -1.24
C LEU A 232 9.30 19.53 -1.41
N SER A 233 8.04 19.26 -1.66
CA SER A 233 6.99 20.26 -1.81
C SER A 233 5.71 19.74 -1.18
N SER A 234 4.93 20.63 -0.62
CA SER A 234 3.65 20.32 0.00
C SER A 234 2.53 21.09 -0.73
N CYS A 235 1.40 20.44 -0.94
CA CYS A 235 0.19 21.08 -1.44
C CYS A 235 -0.62 21.75 -0.32
N GLY A 236 -0.17 21.69 0.92
CA GLY A 236 -0.85 22.29 2.07
C GLY A 236 -2.24 21.67 2.29
N ASP A 237 -3.26 22.53 2.23
CA ASP A 237 -4.66 22.13 2.39
C ASP A 237 -5.37 21.88 1.05
N ASP A 238 -4.73 22.22 -0.09
CA ASP A 238 -5.26 21.95 -1.43
C ASP A 238 -5.08 20.48 -1.83
N MET A 239 -5.95 19.63 -1.33
CA MET A 239 -5.90 18.19 -1.60
C MET A 239 -6.34 17.81 -3.02
N VAL A 240 -6.74 18.77 -3.88
CA VAL A 240 -7.09 18.48 -5.28
C VAL A 240 -5.85 17.99 -6.04
N GLN A 241 -4.72 18.70 -5.92
CA GLN A 241 -3.47 18.30 -6.57
C GLN A 241 -2.98 16.93 -6.09
N PHE A 242 -3.10 16.68 -4.78
CA PHE A 242 -2.76 15.38 -4.21
C PHE A 242 -3.66 14.24 -4.75
N ARG A 243 -4.98 14.46 -4.86
CA ARG A 243 -5.90 13.45 -5.45
C ARG A 243 -5.64 13.23 -6.94
N ARG A 244 -5.30 14.28 -7.68
CA ARG A 244 -4.89 14.16 -9.09
C ARG A 244 -3.60 13.35 -9.21
N CYS A 245 -2.63 13.60 -8.35
CA CYS A 245 -1.40 12.80 -8.26
C CYS A 245 -1.68 11.32 -7.97
N LEU A 246 -2.55 11.02 -6.98
CA LEU A 246 -3.00 9.66 -6.72
C LEU A 246 -3.63 9.01 -7.95
N THR A 247 -4.45 9.76 -8.69
CA THR A 247 -5.07 9.27 -9.93
C THR A 247 -4.02 8.93 -10.98
N ALA A 248 -3.05 9.82 -11.21
CA ALA A 248 -1.97 9.61 -12.18
C ALA A 248 -1.06 8.42 -11.86
N ALA A 249 -0.94 8.05 -10.57
CA ALA A 249 -0.09 6.94 -10.14
C ALA A 249 -0.84 5.62 -10.02
N PHE A 250 -2.09 5.65 -9.54
CA PHE A 250 -2.89 4.46 -9.22
C PHE A 250 -4.07 4.25 -10.18
N PHE A 251 -4.03 4.81 -11.39
CA PHE A 251 -5.10 4.71 -12.38
C PHE A 251 -5.54 3.27 -12.68
N LEU A 252 -4.65 2.28 -12.57
CA LEU A 252 -4.98 0.86 -12.73
C LEU A 252 -5.92 0.34 -11.64
N ASN A 253 -5.95 1.00 -10.49
CA ASN A 253 -6.76 0.69 -9.33
C ASN A 253 -7.93 1.68 -9.18
N ALA A 254 -8.57 2.04 -10.28
CA ALA A 254 -9.79 2.84 -10.27
C ALA A 254 -11.04 1.96 -10.24
N ALA A 255 -12.11 2.46 -9.60
CA ALA A 255 -13.41 1.80 -9.57
C ALA A 255 -14.55 2.81 -9.68
N ILE A 256 -15.61 2.45 -10.42
CA ILE A 256 -16.81 3.25 -10.64
C ILE A 256 -18.00 2.58 -9.95
N ARG A 257 -18.81 3.40 -9.26
CA ARG A 257 -20.04 2.97 -8.62
C ARG A 257 -21.05 2.48 -9.63
N GLN A 258 -21.70 1.36 -9.33
CA GLN A 258 -22.76 0.77 -10.09
C GLN A 258 -24.14 1.18 -9.52
N PRO A 259 -25.22 1.07 -10.30
CA PRO A 259 -26.57 1.41 -9.85
C PRO A 259 -27.04 0.64 -8.60
N ASP A 260 -26.56 -0.57 -8.39
CA ASP A 260 -26.85 -1.41 -7.21
C ASP A 260 -26.05 -0.98 -5.96
N GLY A 261 -25.19 0.05 -6.07
CA GLY A 261 -24.35 0.53 -4.99
C GLY A 261 -23.06 -0.27 -4.77
N SER A 262 -22.78 -1.30 -5.60
CA SER A 262 -21.47 -1.93 -5.71
C SER A 262 -20.52 -1.05 -6.53
N PHE A 263 -19.25 -1.47 -6.63
CA PHE A 263 -18.27 -0.84 -7.51
C PHE A 263 -17.77 -1.83 -8.54
N ARG A 264 -17.42 -1.32 -9.71
CA ARG A 264 -16.73 -2.08 -10.74
C ARG A 264 -15.29 -1.57 -10.85
N ALA A 265 -14.32 -2.44 -10.55
CA ALA A 265 -12.91 -2.13 -10.75
C ALA A 265 -12.63 -2.05 -12.26
N LEU A 266 -12.12 -0.90 -12.73
CA LEU A 266 -11.97 -0.64 -14.17
C LEU A 266 -10.86 -1.49 -14.79
N GLY A 267 -9.76 -1.72 -14.08
CA GLY A 267 -8.65 -2.52 -14.57
C GLY A 267 -8.95 -4.01 -14.73
N THR A 268 -9.88 -4.56 -13.95
CA THR A 268 -10.19 -6.02 -13.95
C THR A 268 -11.61 -6.34 -14.39
N GLY A 269 -12.49 -5.33 -14.47
CA GLY A 269 -13.92 -5.50 -14.73
C GLY A 269 -14.69 -6.20 -13.60
N GLN A 270 -14.04 -6.54 -12.49
CA GLN A 270 -14.65 -7.28 -11.38
C GLN A 270 -15.58 -6.38 -10.54
N SER A 271 -16.68 -6.98 -10.06
CA SER A 271 -17.50 -6.34 -9.02
C SER A 271 -16.76 -6.40 -7.69
N VAL A 272 -16.71 -5.27 -7.01
CA VAL A 272 -16.04 -5.08 -5.73
C VAL A 272 -16.93 -4.26 -4.78
N GLN A 273 -16.72 -4.46 -3.49
CA GLN A 273 -17.40 -3.69 -2.45
C GLN A 273 -16.40 -2.78 -1.73
N MET A 274 -16.86 -1.65 -1.26
CA MET A 274 -16.06 -0.79 -0.40
C MET A 274 -15.93 -1.43 0.99
N HIS A 275 -14.71 -1.51 1.51
CA HIS A 275 -14.50 -2.10 2.83
C HIS A 275 -15.11 -1.21 3.93
N PRO A 276 -15.80 -1.77 4.93
CA PRO A 276 -16.46 -1.00 6.00
C PRO A 276 -15.54 -0.11 6.83
N SER A 277 -14.23 -0.36 6.80
CA SER A 277 -13.24 0.49 7.47
C SER A 277 -12.95 1.80 6.75
N SER A 278 -13.36 1.97 5.49
CA SER A 278 -13.15 3.21 4.76
C SER A 278 -14.05 4.33 5.28
N VAL A 279 -13.49 5.54 5.36
CA VAL A 279 -14.26 6.76 5.71
C VAL A 279 -15.35 7.06 4.68
N LEU A 280 -15.18 6.58 3.43
CA LEU A 280 -16.14 6.76 2.34
C LEU A 280 -17.23 5.70 2.28
N PHE A 281 -17.22 4.70 3.17
CA PHE A 281 -18.15 3.57 3.13
C PHE A 281 -19.64 3.98 3.08
N ARG A 282 -19.99 5.07 3.79
CA ARG A 282 -21.37 5.58 3.84
C ARG A 282 -21.71 6.53 2.70
N THR A 283 -20.74 7.28 2.18
CA THR A 283 -20.95 8.30 1.15
C THR A 283 -21.00 7.73 -0.25
N LYS A 284 -20.28 6.60 -0.49
CA LYS A 284 -20.22 5.87 -1.77
C LYS A 284 -20.10 6.82 -2.98
N PRO A 285 -18.98 7.51 -3.17
CA PRO A 285 -18.77 8.43 -4.29
C PRO A 285 -18.82 7.69 -5.63
N ASP A 286 -19.03 8.42 -6.73
CA ASP A 286 -19.23 7.83 -8.06
C ASP A 286 -17.96 7.17 -8.61
N CYS A 287 -16.78 7.76 -8.36
CA CYS A 287 -15.51 7.22 -8.82
C CYS A 287 -14.44 7.31 -7.71
N VAL A 288 -13.62 6.29 -7.62
CA VAL A 288 -12.59 6.17 -6.58
C VAL A 288 -11.30 5.56 -7.12
N ILE A 289 -10.19 5.90 -6.47
CA ILE A 289 -8.92 5.17 -6.49
C ILE A 289 -8.79 4.37 -5.20
N PHE A 290 -8.23 3.18 -5.28
CA PHE A 290 -7.95 2.32 -4.14
C PHE A 290 -6.55 1.71 -4.21
N ASN A 291 -5.96 1.34 -3.08
CA ASN A 291 -4.63 0.71 -3.07
C ASN A 291 -4.66 -0.79 -2.88
N GLU A 292 -5.66 -1.31 -2.21
CA GLU A 292 -5.68 -2.71 -1.80
C GLU A 292 -7.00 -3.38 -2.21
N LEU A 293 -6.88 -4.56 -2.83
CA LEU A 293 -7.99 -5.46 -3.12
C LEU A 293 -7.89 -6.67 -2.18
N VAL A 294 -8.84 -6.81 -1.28
CA VAL A 294 -8.89 -7.91 -0.30
C VAL A 294 -10.02 -8.87 -0.67
N ARG A 295 -9.67 -10.12 -0.86
CA ARG A 295 -10.64 -11.18 -1.11
C ARG A 295 -10.94 -11.96 0.16
N THR A 296 -12.17 -11.88 0.61
CA THR A 296 -12.73 -12.70 1.69
C THR A 296 -13.90 -13.52 1.14
N THR A 297 -15.09 -13.39 1.70
CA THR A 297 -16.34 -13.90 1.11
C THR A 297 -16.72 -13.12 -0.15
N GLN A 298 -16.33 -11.86 -0.22
CA GLN A 298 -16.48 -10.96 -1.36
C GLN A 298 -15.15 -10.24 -1.62
N ASN A 299 -15.05 -9.55 -2.76
CA ASN A 299 -13.91 -8.71 -3.08
C ASN A 299 -14.14 -7.32 -2.50
N TYR A 300 -13.22 -6.87 -1.62
CA TYR A 300 -13.28 -5.54 -1.00
C TYR A 300 -12.11 -4.68 -1.45
N ILE A 301 -12.40 -3.41 -1.74
CA ILE A 301 -11.39 -2.38 -1.95
C ILE A 301 -11.15 -1.60 -0.65
N LYS A 302 -9.88 -1.30 -0.36
CA LYS A 302 -9.44 -0.56 0.83
C LYS A 302 -8.52 0.60 0.46
N ASN A 303 -8.33 1.51 1.42
CA ASN A 303 -7.52 2.71 1.25
C ASN A 303 -8.00 3.49 0.03
N ILE A 304 -9.16 4.11 0.18
CA ILE A 304 -9.97 4.62 -0.92
C ILE A 304 -9.97 6.14 -0.88
N THR A 305 -9.80 6.77 -2.04
CA THR A 305 -9.97 8.22 -2.22
C THR A 305 -10.91 8.48 -3.39
N ARG A 306 -11.85 9.41 -3.19
CA ARG A 306 -12.76 9.87 -4.24
C ARG A 306 -12.01 10.70 -5.27
N ILE A 307 -12.35 10.50 -6.54
CA ILE A 307 -11.78 11.25 -7.67
C ILE A 307 -12.87 11.73 -8.61
N ASP A 308 -12.53 12.69 -9.46
CA ASP A 308 -13.34 13.02 -10.61
C ASP A 308 -13.07 11.98 -11.73
N PRO A 309 -14.08 11.32 -12.29
CA PRO A 309 -13.87 10.35 -13.37
C PRO A 309 -13.18 10.93 -14.59
N LEU A 310 -13.32 12.24 -14.88
CA LEU A 310 -12.63 12.90 -15.99
C LEU A 310 -11.11 12.90 -15.84
N TRP A 311 -10.60 12.87 -14.61
CA TRP A 311 -9.16 12.81 -14.37
C TRP A 311 -8.52 11.51 -14.88
N LEU A 312 -9.28 10.42 -15.00
CA LEU A 312 -8.76 9.16 -15.51
C LEU A 312 -8.33 9.28 -16.97
N ALA A 313 -9.18 9.87 -17.83
CA ALA A 313 -8.85 10.10 -19.23
C ALA A 313 -7.77 11.19 -19.39
N GLU A 314 -7.81 12.23 -18.56
CA GLU A 314 -6.84 13.33 -18.60
C GLU A 314 -5.42 12.89 -18.18
N LEU A 315 -5.30 12.11 -17.08
CA LEU A 315 -4.01 11.79 -16.44
C LEU A 315 -3.43 10.44 -16.84
N ALA A 316 -4.26 9.56 -17.41
CA ALA A 316 -3.86 8.25 -17.92
C ALA A 316 -4.51 7.95 -19.28
N PRO A 317 -4.33 8.82 -20.30
CA PRO A 317 -4.95 8.64 -21.62
C PRO A 317 -4.49 7.36 -22.31
N GLN A 318 -3.30 6.88 -22.01
CA GLN A 318 -2.77 5.60 -22.55
C GLN A 318 -3.59 4.36 -22.11
N TYR A 319 -4.43 4.51 -21.07
CA TYR A 319 -5.24 3.42 -20.54
C TYR A 319 -6.75 3.70 -20.63
N TYR A 320 -7.16 4.96 -20.52
CA TYR A 320 -8.54 5.42 -20.54
C TYR A 320 -8.81 6.30 -21.77
N ALA A 321 -8.38 5.86 -22.95
CA ALA A 321 -8.75 6.56 -24.18
C ALA A 321 -10.28 6.56 -24.30
N THR A 322 -10.88 7.74 -24.44
CA THR A 322 -12.25 7.87 -24.92
C THR A 322 -12.22 7.59 -26.40
N GLU A 323 -12.93 6.54 -26.85
CA GLU A 323 -13.31 6.44 -28.27
C GLU A 323 -14.19 7.68 -28.57
N ASP A 324 -13.69 8.55 -29.44
CA ASP A 324 -14.47 9.68 -29.99
C ASP A 324 -15.61 9.16 -30.87
#